data_1af6970ab6bcd48d73df9bd65efb1a25
#
_entry.id   1af6970ab6bcd48d73df9bd65efb1a25
#
_cell.length_a   1.000
_cell.length_b   1.000
_cell.length_c   1.000
_cell.angle_alpha   90.00
_cell.angle_beta   90.00
_cell.angle_gamma   90.00
#
_symmetry.space_group_name_H-M   'P 1'
#
loop_
_entity.id
_entity.type
_entity.pdbx_description
1 polymer ?
#
loop_
_entity_poly.entity_id
_entity_poly.type
_entity_poly.pdbx_seq_one_letter_code
_entity_poly.pdbx_strand_id
1 'polypeptide(L)'
;KNHQNINEIRTIIEKYKGTAKIHLGGIPMIADDMMTYIKNDIMVFGVGVFLFIICTLWFVFRSLLWVFIPLLSCFFSVLIMVGLLGLVGWKVTVISSNFIALMLILTMAMNIHMSVRYLQFKKENPNISNNEAILWTSSRMFWPILYTVLTTICAFLSLIFSGIKPIIDFGWMMTVGLLVSLSITFTLLPAILNILSKENTNYKNEKKSKITSFLSNVSQKNTKTIFVSAFLVIIISIFGITKLEVEN
;
A
#
# COMPACT_ATOMS: atom_id res chain seq x y z
N LYS A 1 -4.73 8.79 -31.24
CA LYS A 1 -4.79 8.32 -32.67
C LYS A 1 -4.95 6.80 -32.76
N ASN A 2 -4.08 6.00 -32.12
CA ASN A 2 -4.14 4.53 -32.20
C ASN A 2 -5.45 3.96 -31.62
N HIS A 3 -5.86 4.41 -30.46
CA HIS A 3 -7.10 4.02 -29.79
C HIS A 3 -8.36 4.29 -30.64
N GLN A 4 -8.43 5.44 -31.33
CA GLN A 4 -9.55 5.77 -32.22
C GLN A 4 -9.63 4.81 -33.41
N ASN A 5 -8.49 4.55 -34.06
CA ASN A 5 -8.44 3.64 -35.20
C ASN A 5 -8.84 2.20 -34.81
N ILE A 6 -8.42 1.72 -33.64
CA ILE A 6 -8.77 0.38 -33.16
C ILE A 6 -10.25 0.27 -32.81
N ASN A 7 -10.83 1.30 -32.21
CA ASN A 7 -12.26 1.33 -31.94
C ASN A 7 -13.11 1.38 -33.21
N GLU A 8 -12.67 2.11 -34.24
CA GLU A 8 -13.33 2.10 -35.54
C GLU A 8 -13.29 0.70 -36.19
N ILE A 9 -12.15 0.03 -36.16
CA ILE A 9 -12.02 -1.35 -36.66
C ILE A 9 -12.94 -2.30 -35.89
N ARG A 10 -13.00 -2.19 -34.55
CA ARG A 10 -13.92 -3.00 -33.72
C ARG A 10 -15.39 -2.77 -34.08
N THR A 11 -15.75 -1.51 -34.31
CA THR A 11 -17.13 -1.16 -34.73
C THR A 11 -17.48 -1.75 -36.09
N ILE A 12 -16.51 -1.79 -37.03
CA ILE A 12 -16.68 -2.43 -38.33
C ILE A 12 -16.83 -3.95 -38.17
N ILE A 13 -15.99 -4.59 -37.35
CA ILE A 13 -16.04 -6.03 -37.09
C ILE A 13 -17.38 -6.44 -36.46
N GLU A 14 -17.92 -5.61 -35.58
CA GLU A 14 -19.23 -5.88 -34.95
C GLU A 14 -20.38 -5.97 -35.96
N LYS A 15 -20.33 -5.21 -37.03
CA LYS A 15 -21.33 -5.27 -38.11
C LYS A 15 -21.34 -6.62 -38.86
N TYR A 16 -20.24 -7.35 -38.82
CA TYR A 16 -20.08 -8.63 -39.56
C TYR A 16 -20.08 -9.86 -38.63
N LYS A 17 -20.33 -9.69 -37.32
CA LYS A 17 -20.33 -10.78 -36.31
C LYS A 17 -21.32 -11.92 -36.61
N GLY A 18 -22.36 -11.67 -37.43
CA GLY A 18 -23.36 -12.68 -37.82
C GLY A 18 -22.93 -13.55 -38.99
N THR A 19 -21.91 -13.16 -39.76
CA THR A 19 -21.52 -13.82 -41.03
C THR A 19 -20.22 -14.63 -40.87
N ALA A 20 -19.32 -14.21 -39.98
CA ALA A 20 -18.05 -14.90 -39.75
C ALA A 20 -17.53 -14.62 -38.32
N LYS A 21 -16.70 -15.54 -37.81
CA LYS A 21 -16.01 -15.38 -36.51
C LYS A 21 -14.71 -14.61 -36.76
N ILE A 22 -14.79 -13.28 -36.65
CA ILE A 22 -13.66 -12.38 -36.96
C ILE A 22 -12.95 -12.06 -35.64
N HIS A 23 -11.62 -12.25 -35.61
CA HIS A 23 -10.76 -11.90 -34.50
C HIS A 23 -9.81 -10.78 -34.90
N LEU A 24 -9.79 -9.69 -34.14
CA LEU A 24 -8.80 -8.63 -34.32
C LEU A 24 -7.53 -9.04 -33.58
N GLY A 25 -6.37 -8.88 -34.22
CA GLY A 25 -5.07 -9.18 -33.63
C GLY A 25 -4.01 -8.20 -34.14
N GLY A 26 -2.86 -8.20 -33.48
CA GLY A 26 -1.69 -7.41 -33.87
C GLY A 26 -1.18 -6.50 -32.76
N ILE A 27 0.09 -6.10 -32.87
CA ILE A 27 0.79 -5.28 -31.86
C ILE A 27 0.04 -3.99 -31.51
N PRO A 28 -0.53 -3.22 -32.47
CA PRO A 28 -1.27 -2.00 -32.14
C PRO A 28 -2.52 -2.24 -31.28
N MET A 29 -3.23 -3.34 -31.55
CA MET A 29 -4.43 -3.73 -30.76
C MET A 29 -4.02 -4.16 -29.33
N ILE A 30 -2.98 -5.00 -29.22
CA ILE A 30 -2.47 -5.43 -27.92
C ILE A 30 -2.03 -4.23 -27.07
N ALA A 31 -1.33 -3.27 -27.66
CA ALA A 31 -0.90 -2.05 -26.98
C ALA A 31 -2.09 -1.19 -26.51
N ASP A 32 -3.17 -1.13 -27.30
CA ASP A 32 -4.39 -0.39 -26.96
C ASP A 32 -5.15 -1.06 -25.81
N ASP A 33 -5.32 -2.37 -25.87
CA ASP A 33 -5.95 -3.16 -24.81
C ASP A 33 -5.16 -3.07 -23.51
N MET A 34 -3.83 -3.21 -23.56
CA MET A 34 -2.96 -3.01 -22.39
C MET A 34 -3.15 -1.63 -21.76
N MET A 35 -3.21 -0.57 -22.57
CA MET A 35 -3.41 0.79 -22.07
C MET A 35 -4.79 0.95 -21.39
N THR A 36 -5.81 0.32 -21.95
CA THR A 36 -7.17 0.31 -21.40
C THR A 36 -7.21 -0.46 -20.08
N TYR A 37 -6.57 -1.63 -20.01
CA TYR A 37 -6.45 -2.41 -18.77
C TYR A 37 -5.69 -1.64 -17.70
N ILE A 38 -4.56 -0.99 -18.02
CA ILE A 38 -3.80 -0.15 -17.07
C ILE A 38 -4.69 0.93 -16.45
N LYS A 39 -5.45 1.66 -17.30
CA LYS A 39 -6.35 2.71 -16.81
C LYS A 39 -7.42 2.16 -15.88
N ASN A 40 -8.02 1.03 -16.25
CA ASN A 40 -9.05 0.38 -15.45
C ASN A 40 -8.48 -0.15 -14.14
N ASP A 41 -7.32 -0.78 -14.17
CA ASP A 41 -6.63 -1.30 -12.98
C ASP A 41 -6.29 -0.19 -11.99
N ILE A 42 -5.70 0.92 -12.45
CA ILE A 42 -5.40 2.07 -11.59
C ILE A 42 -6.68 2.57 -10.90
N MET A 43 -7.79 2.65 -11.63
CA MET A 43 -9.05 3.13 -11.08
C MET A 43 -9.66 2.11 -10.11
N VAL A 44 -9.79 0.85 -10.50
CA VAL A 44 -10.42 -0.20 -9.69
C VAL A 44 -9.60 -0.50 -8.44
N PHE A 45 -8.30 -0.76 -8.59
CA PHE A 45 -7.43 -1.04 -7.44
C PHE A 45 -7.20 0.20 -6.58
N GLY A 46 -6.99 1.37 -7.17
CA GLY A 46 -6.80 2.62 -6.42
C GLY A 46 -8.01 2.96 -5.57
N VAL A 47 -9.22 2.94 -6.15
CA VAL A 47 -10.46 3.21 -5.41
C VAL A 47 -10.77 2.08 -4.42
N GLY A 48 -10.62 0.82 -4.83
CA GLY A 48 -10.87 -0.34 -3.97
C GLY A 48 -9.97 -0.34 -2.72
N VAL A 49 -8.68 -0.15 -2.90
CA VAL A 49 -7.71 -0.05 -1.79
C VAL A 49 -8.02 1.15 -0.90
N PHE A 50 -8.34 2.30 -1.50
CA PHE A 50 -8.68 3.51 -0.73
C PHE A 50 -9.92 3.31 0.14
N LEU A 51 -10.99 2.73 -0.39
CA LEU A 51 -12.20 2.41 0.36
C LEU A 51 -11.91 1.37 1.47
N PHE A 52 -11.14 0.34 1.15
CA PHE A 52 -10.73 -0.67 2.13
C PHE A 52 -9.93 -0.06 3.29
N ILE A 53 -9.04 0.86 2.99
CA ILE A 53 -8.26 1.62 4.00
C ILE A 53 -9.21 2.42 4.89
N ILE A 54 -10.17 3.16 4.31
CA ILE A 54 -11.15 3.94 5.08
C ILE A 54 -11.95 3.02 6.02
N CYS A 55 -12.48 1.91 5.53
CA CYS A 55 -13.22 0.94 6.32
C CYS A 55 -12.38 0.39 7.47
N THR A 56 -11.13 0.01 7.19
CA THR A 56 -10.21 -0.54 8.19
C THR A 56 -9.87 0.49 9.28
N LEU A 57 -9.54 1.72 8.88
CA LEU A 57 -9.25 2.80 9.82
C LEU A 57 -10.47 3.13 10.69
N TRP A 58 -11.65 3.19 10.08
CA TRP A 58 -12.88 3.45 10.83
C TRP A 58 -13.19 2.34 11.84
N PHE A 59 -12.97 1.10 11.45
CA PHE A 59 -13.13 -0.04 12.35
C PHE A 59 -12.15 0.01 13.53
N VAL A 60 -10.89 0.39 13.27
CA VAL A 60 -9.82 0.47 14.29
C VAL A 60 -10.01 1.69 15.20
N PHE A 61 -10.10 2.88 14.63
CA PHE A 61 -10.08 4.13 15.42
C PHE A 61 -11.46 4.57 15.90
N ARG A 62 -12.54 4.16 15.24
CA ARG A 62 -13.93 4.56 15.56
C ARG A 62 -14.12 6.07 15.75
N SER A 63 -13.29 6.86 15.12
CA SER A 63 -13.28 8.33 15.16
C SER A 63 -12.93 8.86 13.78
N LEU A 64 -13.77 9.72 13.22
CA LEU A 64 -13.58 10.31 11.90
C LEU A 64 -12.28 11.11 11.81
N LEU A 65 -11.92 11.83 12.87
CA LEU A 65 -10.69 12.61 12.92
C LEU A 65 -9.44 11.72 12.74
N TRP A 66 -9.41 10.60 13.45
CA TRP A 66 -8.30 9.65 13.40
C TRP A 66 -8.26 8.79 12.13
N VAL A 67 -9.32 8.77 11.37
CA VAL A 67 -9.34 8.26 9.99
C VAL A 67 -8.81 9.32 9.02
N PHE A 68 -9.24 10.57 9.20
CA PHE A 68 -8.90 11.66 8.27
C PHE A 68 -7.41 12.05 8.29
N ILE A 69 -6.78 12.10 9.48
CA ILE A 69 -5.39 12.51 9.64
C ILE A 69 -4.41 11.63 8.82
N PRO A 70 -4.37 10.29 9.00
CA PRO A 70 -3.50 9.43 8.20
C PRO A 70 -3.85 9.42 6.71
N LEU A 71 -5.15 9.49 6.38
CA LEU A 71 -5.62 9.56 5.00
C LEU A 71 -5.13 10.81 4.28
N LEU A 72 -5.22 11.96 4.92
CA LEU A 72 -4.76 13.23 4.33
C LEU A 72 -3.25 13.19 4.05
N SER A 73 -2.47 12.70 5.00
CA SER A 73 -1.03 12.51 4.82
C SER A 73 -0.71 11.55 3.67
N CYS A 74 -1.45 10.44 3.58
CA CYS A 74 -1.31 9.46 2.52
C CYS A 74 -1.67 10.02 1.14
N PHE A 75 -2.76 10.79 1.07
CA PHE A 75 -3.18 11.48 -0.16
C PHE A 75 -2.11 12.43 -0.68
N PHE A 76 -1.55 13.27 0.18
CA PHE A 76 -0.46 14.17 -0.20
C PHE A 76 0.80 13.41 -0.65
N SER A 77 1.13 12.30 -0.02
CA SER A 77 2.26 11.47 -0.42
C SER A 77 2.12 10.96 -1.84
N VAL A 78 0.94 10.42 -2.17
CA VAL A 78 0.64 9.93 -3.53
C VAL A 78 0.60 11.08 -4.53
N LEU A 79 -0.03 12.21 -4.17
CA LEU A 79 -0.12 13.39 -5.04
C LEU A 79 1.27 13.91 -5.41
N ILE A 80 2.16 14.06 -4.43
CA ILE A 80 3.54 14.52 -4.66
C ILE A 80 4.29 13.52 -5.54
N MET A 81 4.14 12.22 -5.28
CA MET A 81 4.82 11.22 -6.09
C MET A 81 4.33 11.19 -7.54
N VAL A 82 3.01 11.24 -7.77
CA VAL A 82 2.43 11.31 -9.11
C VAL A 82 2.87 12.59 -9.83
N GLY A 83 2.91 13.72 -9.10
CA GLY A 83 3.44 14.97 -9.62
C GLY A 83 4.91 14.87 -10.03
N LEU A 84 5.76 14.25 -9.22
CA LEU A 84 7.16 14.00 -9.54
C LEU A 84 7.33 13.13 -10.78
N LEU A 85 6.55 12.04 -10.90
CA LEU A 85 6.58 11.18 -12.08
C LEU A 85 6.22 11.97 -13.34
N GLY A 86 5.22 12.84 -13.26
CA GLY A 86 4.82 13.73 -14.36
C GLY A 86 5.91 14.72 -14.75
N LEU A 87 6.58 15.35 -13.76
CA LEU A 87 7.67 16.31 -13.99
C LEU A 87 8.90 15.67 -14.65
N VAL A 88 9.25 14.44 -14.22
CA VAL A 88 10.38 13.69 -14.79
C VAL A 88 10.03 13.06 -16.15
N GLY A 89 8.74 13.08 -16.56
CA GLY A 89 8.28 12.46 -17.78
C GLY A 89 8.33 10.92 -17.74
N TRP A 90 8.22 10.35 -16.56
CA TRP A 90 8.28 8.91 -16.36
C TRP A 90 7.00 8.23 -16.85
N LYS A 91 7.16 7.19 -17.68
CA LYS A 91 6.01 6.50 -18.26
C LYS A 91 5.57 5.35 -17.37
N VAL A 92 4.28 5.30 -17.07
CA VAL A 92 3.67 4.18 -16.34
C VAL A 92 3.45 3.03 -17.31
N THR A 93 3.95 1.84 -16.96
CA THR A 93 3.81 0.59 -17.72
C THR A 93 2.75 -0.31 -17.08
N VAL A 94 2.40 -1.43 -17.71
CA VAL A 94 1.46 -2.43 -17.14
C VAL A 94 1.90 -2.88 -15.75
N ILE A 95 3.21 -3.19 -15.60
CA ILE A 95 3.77 -3.68 -14.33
C ILE A 95 3.76 -2.56 -13.28
N SER A 96 4.08 -1.33 -13.68
CA SER A 96 4.12 -0.20 -12.75
C SER A 96 2.75 0.43 -12.49
N SER A 97 1.67 -0.02 -13.14
CA SER A 97 0.32 0.53 -12.91
C SER A 97 -0.15 0.38 -11.44
N ASN A 98 0.27 -0.70 -10.78
CA ASN A 98 -0.09 -0.98 -9.38
C ASN A 98 0.72 -0.18 -8.35
N PHE A 99 1.68 0.67 -8.77
CA PHE A 99 2.53 1.40 -7.82
C PHE A 99 1.72 2.31 -6.88
N ILE A 100 0.64 2.93 -7.38
CA ILE A 100 -0.21 3.80 -6.58
C ILE A 100 -0.85 3.04 -5.42
N ALA A 101 -1.42 1.87 -5.70
CA ALA A 101 -2.04 1.04 -4.67
C ALA A 101 -1.02 0.55 -3.64
N LEU A 102 0.16 0.10 -4.08
CA LEU A 102 1.24 -0.33 -3.19
C LEU A 102 1.76 0.83 -2.36
N MET A 103 1.96 2.00 -2.95
CA MET A 103 2.39 3.20 -2.24
C MET A 103 1.37 3.63 -1.19
N LEU A 104 0.06 3.61 -1.51
CA LEU A 104 -1.02 3.88 -0.56
C LEU A 104 -0.94 2.95 0.65
N ILE A 105 -0.80 1.65 0.43
CA ILE A 105 -0.74 0.64 1.51
C ILE A 105 0.49 0.85 2.39
N LEU A 106 1.67 1.03 1.78
CA LEU A 106 2.92 1.19 2.52
C LEU A 106 2.97 2.51 3.30
N THR A 107 2.54 3.62 2.70
CA THR A 107 2.44 4.92 3.38
C THR A 107 1.43 4.86 4.51
N MET A 108 0.29 4.21 4.28
CA MET A 108 -0.74 4.08 5.32
C MET A 108 -0.23 3.26 6.51
N ALA A 109 0.53 2.19 6.29
CA ALA A 109 1.13 1.42 7.38
C ALA A 109 2.02 2.29 8.27
N MET A 110 2.89 3.13 7.68
CA MET A 110 3.73 4.08 8.43
C MET A 110 2.89 5.09 9.22
N ASN A 111 1.87 5.67 8.58
CA ASN A 111 0.99 6.67 9.20
C ASN A 111 0.16 6.08 10.35
N ILE A 112 -0.32 4.83 10.22
CA ILE A 112 -1.05 4.13 11.28
C ILE A 112 -0.13 3.88 12.48
N HIS A 113 1.09 3.37 12.28
CA HIS A 113 2.04 3.15 13.36
C HIS A 113 2.34 4.43 14.14
N MET A 114 2.55 5.54 13.43
CA MET A 114 2.78 6.84 14.01
C MET A 114 1.56 7.32 14.82
N SER A 115 0.37 7.26 14.24
CA SER A 115 -0.88 7.72 14.85
C SER A 115 -1.26 6.88 16.09
N VAL A 116 -1.15 5.56 16.01
CA VAL A 116 -1.43 4.66 17.15
C VAL A 116 -0.45 4.93 18.28
N ARG A 117 0.83 5.10 17.98
CA ARG A 117 1.84 5.37 19.02
C ARG A 117 1.65 6.71 19.70
N TYR A 118 1.26 7.74 18.93
CA TYR A 118 0.88 9.04 19.47
C TYR A 118 -0.31 8.92 20.42
N LEU A 119 -1.37 8.21 20.03
CA LEU A 119 -2.56 8.00 20.86
C LEU A 119 -2.25 7.23 22.15
N GLN A 120 -1.43 6.19 22.06
CA GLN A 120 -1.00 5.42 23.21
C GLN A 120 -0.25 6.29 24.20
N PHE A 121 0.73 7.05 23.73
CA PHE A 121 1.54 7.93 24.59
C PHE A 121 0.71 9.04 25.25
N LYS A 122 -0.21 9.64 24.50
CA LYS A 122 -1.13 10.67 25.01
C LYS A 122 -2.07 10.09 26.09
N LYS A 123 -2.49 8.82 25.95
CA LYS A 123 -3.30 8.11 26.93
C LYS A 123 -2.53 7.78 28.21
N GLU A 124 -1.27 7.37 28.08
CA GLU A 124 -0.39 7.07 29.20
C GLU A 124 -0.02 8.35 29.99
N ASN A 125 0.03 9.51 29.31
CA ASN A 125 0.42 10.81 29.84
C ASN A 125 -0.63 11.90 29.51
N PRO A 126 -1.78 11.94 30.22
CA PRO A 126 -2.89 12.84 29.85
C PRO A 126 -2.56 14.33 29.91
N ASN A 127 -1.61 14.72 30.79
CA ASN A 127 -1.24 16.11 31.04
C ASN A 127 -0.11 16.62 30.13
N ILE A 128 0.42 15.76 29.24
CA ILE A 128 1.52 16.17 28.36
C ILE A 128 1.03 17.11 27.26
N SER A 129 1.85 18.09 26.92
CA SER A 129 1.54 19.01 25.82
C SER A 129 1.46 18.27 24.48
N ASN A 130 0.68 18.81 23.53
CA ASN A 130 0.53 18.19 22.23
C ASN A 130 1.87 18.11 21.48
N ASN A 131 2.66 19.18 21.53
CA ASN A 131 3.97 19.27 20.88
C ASN A 131 4.96 18.26 21.44
N GLU A 132 5.02 18.08 22.75
CA GLU A 132 5.89 17.08 23.38
C GLU A 132 5.48 15.65 23.01
N ALA A 133 4.17 15.37 22.95
CA ALA A 133 3.66 14.07 22.54
C ALA A 133 4.04 13.76 21.06
N ILE A 134 3.95 14.75 20.18
CA ILE A 134 4.34 14.61 18.77
C ILE A 134 5.85 14.40 18.64
N LEU A 135 6.66 15.21 19.31
CA LEU A 135 8.14 15.09 19.29
C LEU A 135 8.59 13.72 19.81
N TRP A 136 8.05 13.30 20.93
CA TRP A 136 8.37 12.00 21.51
C TRP A 136 8.00 10.85 20.56
N THR A 137 6.81 10.91 20.00
CA THR A 137 6.32 9.87 19.06
C THR A 137 7.18 9.82 17.80
N SER A 138 7.47 10.97 17.20
CA SER A 138 8.29 11.06 16.00
C SER A 138 9.70 10.50 16.24
N SER A 139 10.33 10.89 17.34
CA SER A 139 11.66 10.38 17.71
C SER A 139 11.65 8.87 17.97
N ARG A 140 10.63 8.36 18.65
CA ARG A 140 10.55 6.93 18.99
C ARG A 140 10.22 6.04 17.80
N MET A 141 9.42 6.55 16.85
CA MET A 141 9.00 5.80 15.66
C MET A 141 9.95 5.96 14.48
N PHE A 142 10.90 6.90 14.53
CA PHE A 142 11.83 7.15 13.43
C PHE A 142 12.61 5.89 13.02
N TRP A 143 13.33 5.30 13.95
CA TRP A 143 14.18 4.14 13.65
C TRP A 143 13.39 2.90 13.18
N PRO A 144 12.30 2.48 13.85
CA PRO A 144 11.50 1.35 13.38
C PRO A 144 10.93 1.56 11.97
N ILE A 145 10.40 2.75 11.67
CA ILE A 145 9.86 3.07 10.36
C ILE A 145 10.97 3.15 9.31
N LEU A 146 12.10 3.79 9.64
CA LEU A 146 13.25 3.89 8.75
C LEU A 146 13.78 2.50 8.36
N TYR A 147 13.95 1.58 9.32
CA TYR A 147 14.40 0.23 9.01
C TYR A 147 13.41 -0.52 8.10
N THR A 148 12.12 -0.37 8.34
CA THR A 148 11.09 -0.96 7.48
C THR A 148 11.16 -0.41 6.05
N VAL A 149 11.32 0.90 5.92
CA VAL A 149 11.47 1.56 4.62
C VAL A 149 12.75 1.11 3.92
N LEU A 150 13.89 1.07 4.62
CA LEU A 150 15.17 0.64 4.05
C LEU A 150 15.11 -0.81 3.55
N THR A 151 14.56 -1.73 4.34
CA THR A 151 14.41 -3.14 3.90
C THR A 151 13.51 -3.26 2.68
N THR A 152 12.43 -2.46 2.63
CA THR A 152 11.51 -2.44 1.48
C THR A 152 12.18 -1.80 0.25
N ILE A 153 12.96 -0.74 0.42
CA ILE A 153 13.77 -0.15 -0.64
C ILE A 153 14.76 -1.17 -1.19
N CYS A 154 15.48 -1.90 -0.35
CA CYS A 154 16.39 -2.96 -0.80
C CYS A 154 15.66 -4.02 -1.64
N ALA A 155 14.44 -4.40 -1.25
CA ALA A 155 13.63 -5.33 -2.02
C ALA A 155 13.27 -4.78 -3.41
N PHE A 156 12.84 -3.51 -3.52
CA PHE A 156 12.51 -2.89 -4.80
C PHE A 156 13.75 -2.60 -5.65
N LEU A 157 14.88 -2.23 -5.04
CA LEU A 157 16.14 -2.04 -5.75
C LEU A 157 16.67 -3.35 -6.34
N SER A 158 16.38 -4.50 -5.74
CA SER A 158 16.76 -5.79 -6.33
C SER A 158 16.13 -6.04 -7.71
N LEU A 159 14.99 -5.41 -8.01
CA LEU A 159 14.34 -5.49 -9.31
C LEU A 159 15.14 -4.84 -10.45
N ILE A 160 16.10 -3.96 -10.11
CA ILE A 160 16.98 -3.33 -11.10
C ILE A 160 17.85 -4.37 -11.84
N PHE A 161 18.14 -5.49 -11.18
CA PHE A 161 18.93 -6.58 -11.75
C PHE A 161 18.12 -7.54 -12.64
N SER A 162 16.80 -7.31 -12.81
CA SER A 162 15.91 -8.20 -13.59
C SER A 162 16.22 -8.23 -15.09
N GLY A 163 16.90 -7.21 -15.64
CA GLY A 163 17.12 -7.04 -17.08
C GLY A 163 15.88 -6.63 -17.90
N ILE A 164 14.70 -6.54 -17.26
CA ILE A 164 13.43 -6.20 -17.92
C ILE A 164 13.07 -4.74 -17.59
N LYS A 165 13.11 -3.85 -18.59
CA LYS A 165 12.93 -2.41 -18.39
C LYS A 165 11.69 -2.02 -17.59
N PRO A 166 10.46 -2.53 -17.82
CA PRO A 166 9.30 -2.19 -17.00
C PRO A 166 9.44 -2.56 -15.52
N ILE A 167 10.16 -3.64 -15.21
CA ILE A 167 10.42 -4.07 -13.82
C ILE A 167 11.45 -3.14 -13.16
N ILE A 168 12.49 -2.76 -13.89
CA ILE A 168 13.50 -1.81 -13.44
C ILE A 168 12.85 -0.45 -13.12
N ASP A 169 12.03 0.05 -14.04
CA ASP A 169 11.31 1.31 -13.88
C ASP A 169 10.40 1.27 -12.63
N PHE A 170 9.69 0.15 -12.42
CA PHE A 170 8.87 -0.06 -11.23
C PHE A 170 9.70 -0.06 -9.94
N GLY A 171 10.86 -0.71 -9.91
CA GLY A 171 11.77 -0.71 -8.76
C GLY A 171 12.22 0.70 -8.38
N TRP A 172 12.58 1.53 -9.36
CA TRP A 172 12.92 2.93 -9.14
C TRP A 172 11.73 3.77 -8.66
N MET A 173 10.55 3.62 -9.29
CA MET A 173 9.34 4.32 -8.87
C MET A 173 9.00 4.05 -7.42
N MET A 174 9.05 2.77 -7.00
CA MET A 174 8.74 2.38 -5.62
C MET A 174 9.80 2.89 -4.64
N THR A 175 11.07 2.87 -5.00
CA THR A 175 12.16 3.39 -4.17
C THR A 175 11.98 4.89 -3.90
N VAL A 176 11.77 5.69 -4.94
CA VAL A 176 11.53 7.13 -4.81
C VAL A 176 10.23 7.39 -4.05
N GLY A 177 9.16 6.63 -4.36
CA GLY A 177 7.88 6.73 -3.66
C GLY A 177 7.98 6.48 -2.16
N LEU A 178 8.79 5.50 -1.73
CA LEU A 178 9.01 5.23 -0.31
C LEU A 178 9.80 6.34 0.39
N LEU A 179 10.78 6.95 -0.27
CA LEU A 179 11.50 8.10 0.27
C LEU A 179 10.59 9.32 0.43
N VAL A 180 9.73 9.59 -0.56
CA VAL A 180 8.70 10.63 -0.47
C VAL A 180 7.74 10.34 0.69
N SER A 181 7.24 9.10 0.79
CA SER A 181 6.34 8.67 1.86
C SER A 181 6.95 8.82 3.24
N LEU A 182 8.21 8.43 3.40
CA LEU A 182 8.96 8.60 4.65
C LEU A 182 9.05 10.09 5.03
N SER A 183 9.43 10.94 4.08
CA SER A 183 9.54 12.39 4.29
C SER A 183 8.18 13.00 4.71
N ILE A 184 7.11 12.64 4.04
CA ILE A 184 5.75 13.11 4.35
C ILE A 184 5.28 12.61 5.72
N THR A 185 5.54 11.34 6.06
CA THR A 185 5.17 10.77 7.35
C THR A 185 5.85 11.49 8.52
N PHE A 186 7.09 11.97 8.35
CA PHE A 186 7.81 12.68 9.43
C PHE A 186 7.73 14.20 9.38
N THR A 187 7.19 14.79 8.31
CA THR A 187 7.00 16.24 8.21
C THR A 187 5.53 16.63 8.27
N LEU A 188 4.74 16.13 7.33
CA LEU A 188 3.34 16.54 7.17
C LEU A 188 2.42 15.90 8.23
N LEU A 189 2.57 14.62 8.55
CA LEU A 189 1.73 13.96 9.54
C LEU A 189 1.85 14.60 10.94
N PRO A 190 3.06 14.89 11.48
CA PRO A 190 3.21 15.66 12.71
C PRO A 190 2.59 17.05 12.66
N ALA A 191 2.72 17.76 11.53
CA ALA A 191 2.11 19.08 11.34
C ALA A 191 0.57 19.00 11.38
N ILE A 192 -0.02 18.02 10.70
CA ILE A 192 -1.48 17.76 10.73
C ILE A 192 -1.94 17.39 12.15
N LEU A 193 -1.18 16.54 12.86
CA LEU A 193 -1.46 16.18 14.25
C LEU A 193 -1.45 17.42 15.16
N ASN A 194 -0.51 18.34 14.96
CA ASN A 194 -0.42 19.55 15.75
C ASN A 194 -1.64 20.48 15.55
N ILE A 195 -2.14 20.58 14.32
CA ILE A 195 -3.27 21.46 13.98
C ILE A 195 -4.60 20.84 14.42
N LEU A 196 -4.83 19.56 14.10
CA LEU A 196 -6.15 18.94 14.25
C LEU A 196 -6.37 18.24 15.59
N SER A 197 -5.31 17.85 16.30
CA SER A 197 -5.42 17.07 17.54
C SER A 197 -5.50 17.92 18.80
N LYS A 198 -5.60 19.25 18.69
CA LYS A 198 -5.54 20.17 19.84
C LYS A 198 -6.65 19.96 20.89
N GLU A 199 -7.81 19.44 20.52
CA GLU A 199 -9.01 19.45 21.38
C GLU A 199 -9.71 18.12 21.63
N ASN A 200 -9.42 17.04 20.89
CA ASN A 200 -10.22 15.82 20.96
C ASN A 200 -9.39 14.56 21.25
N THR A 201 -8.97 14.40 22.50
CA THR A 201 -8.38 13.14 23.01
C THR A 201 -9.42 12.15 23.54
N ASN A 202 -10.70 12.29 23.20
CA ASN A 202 -11.71 11.29 23.53
C ASN A 202 -11.55 10.02 22.67
N TYR A 203 -10.39 9.39 22.80
CA TYR A 203 -10.19 8.03 22.32
C TYR A 203 -10.97 7.09 23.26
N LYS A 204 -12.10 6.57 22.77
CA LYS A 204 -12.85 5.55 23.51
C LYS A 204 -11.91 4.39 23.83
N ASN A 205 -11.83 4.05 25.12
CA ASN A 205 -11.05 2.92 25.61
C ASN A 205 -11.15 1.72 24.64
N GLU A 206 -10.02 1.34 24.06
CA GLU A 206 -9.92 0.04 23.42
C GLU A 206 -10.26 -1.03 24.47
N LYS A 207 -11.44 -1.64 24.32
CA LYS A 207 -11.70 -2.90 25.01
C LYS A 207 -10.63 -3.86 24.51
N LYS A 208 -9.80 -4.40 25.42
CA LYS A 208 -8.84 -5.46 25.09
C LYS A 208 -9.58 -6.46 24.20
N SER A 209 -9.17 -6.56 22.94
CA SER A 209 -9.82 -7.45 22.02
C SER A 209 -9.76 -8.87 22.57
N LYS A 210 -10.90 -9.54 22.67
CA LYS A 210 -10.94 -10.95 23.12
C LYS A 210 -10.02 -11.82 22.27
N ILE A 211 -9.85 -11.47 21.00
CA ILE A 211 -8.97 -12.15 20.05
C ILE A 211 -7.51 -11.98 20.48
N THR A 212 -7.07 -10.76 20.81
CA THR A 212 -5.69 -10.49 21.21
C THR A 212 -5.34 -11.19 22.53
N SER A 213 -6.26 -11.17 23.51
CA SER A 213 -6.05 -11.88 24.77
C SER A 213 -6.06 -13.40 24.59
N PHE A 214 -6.91 -13.93 23.70
CA PHE A 214 -6.93 -15.35 23.35
C PHE A 214 -5.61 -15.78 22.70
N LEU A 215 -5.14 -15.04 21.67
CA LEU A 215 -3.88 -15.31 20.99
C LEU A 215 -2.68 -15.23 21.93
N SER A 216 -2.64 -14.22 22.80
CA SER A 216 -1.59 -14.09 23.83
C SER A 216 -1.59 -15.28 24.79
N ASN A 217 -2.75 -15.70 25.28
CA ASN A 217 -2.87 -16.85 26.19
C ASN A 217 -2.46 -18.15 25.50
N VAL A 218 -2.90 -18.37 24.25
CA VAL A 218 -2.51 -19.56 23.46
C VAL A 218 -1.01 -19.60 23.23
N SER A 219 -0.42 -18.45 22.87
CA SER A 219 1.03 -18.32 22.64
C SER A 219 1.84 -18.60 23.89
N GLN A 220 1.42 -18.10 25.04
CA GLN A 220 2.14 -18.29 26.31
C GLN A 220 1.94 -19.70 26.89
N LYS A 221 0.72 -20.24 26.82
CA LYS A 221 0.39 -21.53 27.44
C LYS A 221 0.86 -22.74 26.63
N ASN A 222 0.87 -22.63 25.29
CA ASN A 222 1.11 -23.74 24.39
C ASN A 222 2.33 -23.53 23.47
N THR A 223 3.37 -22.86 23.95
CA THR A 223 4.59 -22.54 23.17
C THR A 223 5.20 -23.75 22.49
N LYS A 224 5.31 -24.90 23.19
CA LYS A 224 5.85 -26.16 22.63
C LYS A 224 4.99 -26.69 21.50
N THR A 225 3.67 -26.69 21.67
CA THR A 225 2.73 -27.18 20.65
C THR A 225 2.78 -26.31 19.39
N ILE A 226 2.87 -24.98 19.56
CA ILE A 226 3.00 -24.04 18.44
C ILE A 226 4.32 -24.27 17.69
N PHE A 227 5.43 -24.50 18.40
CA PHE A 227 6.71 -24.77 17.78
C PHE A 227 6.69 -26.10 16.98
N VAL A 228 6.10 -27.16 17.54
CA VAL A 228 5.96 -28.46 16.85
C VAL A 228 5.04 -28.34 15.64
N SER A 229 3.91 -27.63 15.75
CA SER A 229 3.00 -27.42 14.61
C SER A 229 3.66 -26.60 13.50
N ALA A 230 4.42 -25.56 13.83
CA ALA A 230 5.17 -24.79 12.85
C ALA A 230 6.21 -25.65 12.12
N PHE A 231 6.91 -26.51 12.85
CA PHE A 231 7.89 -27.43 12.27
C PHE A 231 7.23 -28.46 11.32
N LEU A 232 6.06 -29.00 11.69
CA LEU A 232 5.28 -29.88 10.80
C LEU A 232 4.83 -29.16 9.53
N VAL A 233 4.37 -27.91 9.63
CA VAL A 233 3.99 -27.09 8.47
C VAL A 233 5.18 -26.87 7.54
N ILE A 234 6.37 -26.61 8.08
CA ILE A 234 7.60 -26.47 7.29
C ILE A 234 7.92 -27.75 6.52
N ILE A 235 7.83 -28.92 7.16
CA ILE A 235 8.07 -30.22 6.49
C ILE A 235 7.09 -30.45 5.34
N ILE A 236 5.79 -30.19 5.59
CA ILE A 236 4.74 -30.31 4.56
C ILE A 236 5.00 -29.33 3.41
N SER A 237 5.43 -28.10 3.71
CA SER A 237 5.73 -27.08 2.70
C SER A 237 6.93 -27.48 1.83
N ILE A 238 8.00 -28.04 2.42
CA ILE A 238 9.15 -28.56 1.68
C ILE A 238 8.70 -29.67 0.71
N PHE A 239 7.86 -30.59 1.19
CA PHE A 239 7.30 -31.63 0.32
C PHE A 239 6.41 -31.05 -0.79
N GLY A 240 5.65 -29.97 -0.51
CA GLY A 240 4.84 -29.24 -1.51
C GLY A 240 5.68 -28.60 -2.61
N ILE A 241 6.84 -28.03 -2.26
CA ILE A 241 7.77 -27.41 -3.22
C ILE A 241 8.24 -28.40 -4.28
N THR A 242 8.45 -29.68 -3.92
CA THR A 242 8.89 -30.71 -4.88
C THR A 242 7.83 -31.08 -5.93
N LYS A 243 6.58 -30.64 -5.74
CA LYS A 243 5.45 -30.86 -6.68
C LYS A 243 5.09 -29.63 -7.50
N LEU A 244 5.86 -28.54 -7.38
CA LEU A 244 5.68 -27.33 -8.20
C LEU A 244 6.13 -27.62 -9.64
N GLU A 245 5.17 -27.65 -10.55
CA GLU A 245 5.41 -27.70 -12.00
C GLU A 245 5.52 -26.26 -12.51
N VAL A 246 6.58 -25.98 -13.23
CA VAL A 246 6.77 -24.69 -13.95
C VAL A 246 6.20 -24.90 -15.35
N GLU A 247 5.09 -24.23 -15.66
CA GLU A 247 4.56 -24.18 -17.03
C GLU A 247 5.57 -23.44 -17.93
N ASN A 248 6.00 -24.12 -18.99
CA ASN A 248 6.86 -23.60 -20.04
C ASN A 248 6.03 -22.90 -21.13
#